data_d681a94b135c1aeca1a3f3e150927bc0
#
_entry.id   d681a94b135c1aeca1a3f3e150927bc0
#
_cell.length_a   1.000
_cell.length_b   1.000
_cell.length_c   1.000
_cell.angle_alpha   90.00
_cell.angle_beta   90.00
_cell.angle_gamma   90.00
#
_symmetry.space_group_name_H-M   'P 1'
#
loop_
_entity.id
_entity.type
_entity.pdbx_description
1 polymer ?
#
loop_
_entity_poly.entity_id
_entity_poly.type
_entity_poly.pdbx_seq_one_letter_code
_entity_poly.pdbx_strand_id
1 'polypeptide(L)'
;MQNEIIQIKENQLPQCLDFIHMCFKSVAKKFGLTKENCPGHTSFMPMEKLQNFFNWGFLMYGIFSEQGQLEGYISLSKVPDKEGVWSIHNLCVHPDLRCKGYGKLLLDFAKAKTKEFGGQILFVDFIDEHTELKNWYINNGFEVIGTQKYEHLPFTVGMATYKIE
;
A
#
# COMPACT_ATOMS: atom_id res chain seq x y z
N MET A 1 -3.40 19.08 -15.39
CA MET A 1 -4.52 18.14 -15.27
C MET A 1 -4.56 17.57 -13.87
N GLN A 2 -5.74 17.48 -13.33
CA GLN A 2 -5.91 16.93 -11.99
C GLN A 2 -5.91 15.41 -12.10
N ASN A 3 -4.94 14.74 -11.45
CA ASN A 3 -4.88 13.27 -11.41
C ASN A 3 -6.03 12.76 -10.54
N GLU A 4 -7.06 12.25 -11.20
CA GLU A 4 -8.24 11.73 -10.52
C GLU A 4 -7.95 10.34 -9.95
N ILE A 5 -8.35 10.12 -8.69
CA ILE A 5 -8.26 8.81 -8.04
C ILE A 5 -9.60 8.12 -8.21
N ILE A 6 -9.59 6.96 -8.87
CA ILE A 6 -10.79 6.23 -9.27
C ILE A 6 -10.83 4.87 -8.55
N GLN A 7 -12.02 4.44 -8.16
CA GLN A 7 -12.21 3.13 -7.58
C GLN A 7 -11.97 2.02 -8.61
N ILE A 8 -11.20 1.02 -8.25
CA ILE A 8 -10.88 -0.14 -9.09
C ILE A 8 -12.10 -1.05 -9.22
N LYS A 9 -12.37 -1.48 -10.44
CA LYS A 9 -13.41 -2.47 -10.76
C LYS A 9 -12.78 -3.87 -10.84
N GLU A 10 -13.60 -4.90 -10.65
CA GLU A 10 -13.13 -6.29 -10.67
C GLU A 10 -12.38 -6.66 -11.94
N ASN A 11 -12.86 -6.22 -13.11
CA ASN A 11 -12.21 -6.50 -14.39
C ASN A 11 -10.85 -5.80 -14.57
N GLN A 12 -10.47 -4.88 -13.68
CA GLN A 12 -9.17 -4.20 -13.67
C GLN A 12 -8.14 -4.90 -12.76
N LEU A 13 -8.51 -5.93 -12.01
CA LEU A 13 -7.60 -6.62 -11.11
C LEU A 13 -6.35 -7.20 -11.80
N PRO A 14 -6.43 -7.80 -13.00
CA PRO A 14 -5.22 -8.24 -13.71
C PRO A 14 -4.23 -7.11 -13.97
N GLN A 15 -4.71 -5.95 -14.40
CA GLN A 15 -3.88 -4.75 -14.59
C GLN A 15 -3.27 -4.28 -13.27
N CYS A 16 -4.04 -4.30 -12.18
CA CYS A 16 -3.55 -3.93 -10.85
C CYS A 16 -2.44 -4.87 -10.39
N LEU A 17 -2.61 -6.18 -10.61
CA LEU A 17 -1.61 -7.17 -10.19
C LEU A 17 -0.27 -6.96 -10.92
N ASP A 18 -0.30 -6.77 -12.23
CA ASP A 18 0.91 -6.49 -13.02
C ASP A 18 1.59 -5.20 -12.55
N PHE A 19 0.80 -4.18 -12.24
CA PHE A 19 1.29 -2.91 -11.71
C PHE A 19 1.93 -3.06 -10.33
N ILE A 20 1.28 -3.78 -9.42
CA ILE A 20 1.79 -4.07 -8.07
C ILE A 20 3.12 -4.84 -8.19
N HIS A 21 3.18 -5.88 -9.00
CA HIS A 21 4.42 -6.63 -9.23
C HIS A 21 5.55 -5.72 -9.72
N MET A 22 5.29 -4.90 -10.72
CA MET A 22 6.27 -3.96 -11.27
C MET A 22 6.79 -2.98 -10.19
N CYS A 23 5.88 -2.39 -9.42
CA CYS A 23 6.25 -1.40 -8.40
C CYS A 23 7.07 -2.00 -7.26
N PHE A 24 6.70 -3.19 -6.79
CA PHE A 24 7.38 -3.84 -5.66
C PHE A 24 8.61 -4.64 -6.06
N LYS A 25 8.86 -4.85 -7.35
CA LYS A 25 10.07 -5.51 -7.85
C LYS A 25 11.35 -4.78 -7.42
N SER A 26 11.33 -3.46 -7.41
CA SER A 26 12.48 -2.65 -6.96
C SER A 26 12.75 -2.83 -5.46
N VAL A 27 11.72 -3.00 -4.65
CA VAL A 27 11.85 -3.29 -3.22
C VAL A 27 12.44 -4.67 -3.00
N ALA A 28 11.93 -5.69 -3.70
CA ALA A 28 12.46 -7.04 -3.63
C ALA A 28 13.95 -7.07 -4.00
N LYS A 29 14.33 -6.38 -5.07
CA LYS A 29 15.73 -6.28 -5.51
C LYS A 29 16.61 -5.59 -4.46
N LYS A 30 16.13 -4.48 -3.89
CA LYS A 30 16.87 -3.70 -2.87
C LYS A 30 17.18 -4.53 -1.63
N PHE A 31 16.25 -5.36 -1.18
CA PHE A 31 16.38 -6.16 0.05
C PHE A 31 16.69 -7.63 -0.19
N GLY A 32 17.01 -8.00 -1.44
CA GLY A 32 17.36 -9.39 -1.78
C GLY A 32 16.23 -10.39 -1.54
N LEU A 33 14.98 -9.97 -1.75
CA LEU A 33 13.81 -10.82 -1.54
C LEU A 33 13.55 -11.69 -2.76
N THR A 34 13.37 -12.99 -2.53
CA THR A 34 13.10 -14.01 -3.53
C THR A 34 11.88 -14.83 -3.14
N LYS A 35 11.36 -15.62 -4.08
CA LYS A 35 10.27 -16.57 -3.78
C LYS A 35 10.68 -17.61 -2.74
N GLU A 36 11.97 -17.90 -2.63
CA GLU A 36 12.52 -18.86 -1.68
C GLU A 36 12.60 -18.31 -0.26
N ASN A 37 13.13 -17.08 -0.10
CA ASN A 37 13.33 -16.48 1.22
C ASN A 37 12.14 -15.64 1.72
N CYS A 38 11.29 -15.17 0.82
CA CYS A 38 10.12 -14.36 1.16
C CYS A 38 8.96 -14.55 0.17
N PRO A 39 8.37 -15.79 0.13
CA PRO A 39 7.33 -16.12 -0.85
C PRO A 39 6.07 -15.25 -0.72
N GLY A 40 5.81 -14.70 0.47
CA GLY A 40 4.65 -13.82 0.72
C GLY A 40 4.85 -12.36 0.35
N HIS A 41 6.02 -11.96 -0.17
CA HIS A 41 6.26 -10.57 -0.55
C HIS A 41 5.32 -10.12 -1.67
N THR A 42 4.90 -8.86 -1.62
CA THR A 42 3.92 -8.27 -2.55
C THR A 42 4.35 -8.37 -4.02
N SER A 43 5.65 -8.34 -4.32
CA SER A 43 6.16 -8.55 -5.70
C SER A 43 5.85 -9.94 -6.27
N PHE A 44 5.48 -10.90 -5.43
CA PHE A 44 5.14 -12.27 -5.79
C PHE A 44 3.66 -12.60 -5.55
N MET A 45 2.83 -11.58 -5.30
CA MET A 45 1.41 -11.77 -4.98
C MET A 45 0.71 -12.58 -6.08
N PRO A 46 0.03 -13.70 -5.74
CA PRO A 46 -0.78 -14.42 -6.71
C PRO A 46 -2.10 -13.70 -6.98
N MET A 47 -2.67 -13.92 -8.17
CA MET A 47 -3.96 -13.31 -8.55
C MET A 47 -5.08 -13.70 -7.58
N GLU A 48 -5.09 -14.93 -7.10
CA GLU A 48 -6.07 -15.42 -6.11
C GLU A 48 -6.09 -14.54 -4.85
N LYS A 49 -4.93 -14.11 -4.36
CA LYS A 49 -4.82 -13.26 -3.18
C LYS A 49 -5.44 -11.88 -3.43
N LEU A 50 -5.16 -11.26 -4.58
CA LEU A 50 -5.73 -9.97 -4.93
C LEU A 50 -7.24 -10.08 -5.13
N GLN A 51 -7.73 -11.14 -5.76
CA GLN A 51 -9.15 -11.43 -5.91
C GLN A 51 -9.84 -11.61 -4.55
N ASN A 52 -9.19 -12.30 -3.62
CA ASN A 52 -9.71 -12.46 -2.26
C ASN A 52 -9.82 -11.12 -1.54
N PHE A 53 -8.85 -10.24 -1.67
CA PHE A 53 -8.93 -8.88 -1.10
C PHE A 53 -10.14 -8.12 -1.65
N PHE A 54 -10.36 -8.19 -2.96
CA PHE A 54 -11.53 -7.59 -3.59
C PHE A 54 -12.83 -8.18 -3.03
N ASN A 55 -12.93 -9.50 -2.97
CA ASN A 55 -14.11 -10.21 -2.47
C ASN A 55 -14.39 -9.94 -0.99
N TRP A 56 -13.35 -9.69 -0.18
CA TRP A 56 -13.48 -9.34 1.23
C TRP A 56 -13.83 -7.86 1.47
N GLY A 57 -14.00 -7.10 0.40
CA GLY A 57 -14.42 -5.71 0.48
C GLY A 57 -13.29 -4.70 0.71
N PHE A 58 -12.04 -5.05 0.38
CA PHE A 58 -10.98 -4.06 0.36
C PHE A 58 -11.32 -2.96 -0.63
N LEU A 59 -11.14 -1.72 -0.20
CA LEU A 59 -11.36 -0.56 -1.04
C LEU A 59 -10.09 -0.29 -1.85
N MET A 60 -10.18 -0.50 -3.15
CA MET A 60 -9.05 -0.38 -4.06
C MET A 60 -9.20 0.85 -4.95
N TYR A 61 -8.16 1.65 -5.07
CA TYR A 61 -8.17 2.89 -5.85
C TYR A 61 -6.90 3.01 -6.68
N GLY A 62 -7.03 3.69 -7.81
CA GLY A 62 -5.91 3.93 -8.71
C GLY A 62 -5.91 5.31 -9.32
N ILE A 63 -4.74 5.78 -9.70
CA ILE A 63 -4.54 6.94 -10.56
C ILE A 63 -4.26 6.39 -11.96
N PHE A 64 -5.03 6.86 -12.94
CA PHE A 64 -4.89 6.42 -14.33
C PHE A 64 -4.44 7.58 -15.23
N SER A 65 -3.59 7.26 -16.20
CA SER A 65 -3.26 8.18 -17.28
C SER A 65 -4.45 8.38 -18.22
N GLU A 66 -4.38 9.38 -19.10
CA GLU A 66 -5.38 9.60 -20.14
C GLU A 66 -5.55 8.38 -21.08
N GLN A 67 -4.51 7.56 -21.21
CA GLN A 67 -4.54 6.34 -22.01
C GLN A 67 -5.04 5.11 -21.22
N GLY A 68 -5.50 5.31 -19.98
CA GLY A 68 -6.03 4.23 -19.15
C GLY A 68 -4.98 3.34 -18.49
N GLN A 69 -3.73 3.77 -18.45
CA GLN A 69 -2.66 3.04 -17.77
C GLN A 69 -2.58 3.44 -16.30
N LEU A 70 -2.36 2.47 -15.43
CA LEU A 70 -2.26 2.70 -14.00
C LEU A 70 -0.92 3.38 -13.65
N GLU A 71 -0.99 4.48 -12.93
CA GLU A 71 0.16 5.29 -12.49
C GLU A 71 0.40 5.23 -10.99
N GLY A 72 -0.63 4.94 -10.22
CA GLY A 72 -0.57 4.75 -8.78
C GLY A 72 -1.68 3.85 -8.28
N TYR A 73 -1.46 3.17 -7.16
CA TYR A 73 -2.42 2.24 -6.57
C TYR A 73 -2.36 2.28 -5.06
N ILE A 74 -3.50 2.13 -4.42
CA ILE A 74 -3.63 1.95 -2.97
C ILE A 74 -4.86 1.11 -2.67
N SER A 75 -4.81 0.32 -1.61
CA SER A 75 -6.01 -0.28 -1.05
C SER A 75 -6.11 -0.06 0.45
N LEU A 76 -7.35 -0.09 0.96
CA LEU A 76 -7.69 0.13 2.35
C LEU A 76 -8.60 -0.98 2.83
N SER A 77 -8.43 -1.41 4.06
CA SER A 77 -9.37 -2.30 4.74
C SER A 77 -9.52 -1.94 6.21
N LYS A 78 -10.66 -2.32 6.79
CA LYS A 78 -10.81 -2.32 8.24
C LYS A 78 -9.90 -3.38 8.84
N VAL A 79 -9.31 -3.07 9.99
CA VAL A 79 -8.55 -4.08 10.74
C VAL A 79 -9.53 -4.91 11.55
N PRO A 80 -9.56 -6.25 11.37
CA PRO A 80 -10.45 -7.12 12.13
C PRO A 80 -10.27 -6.93 13.65
N ASP A 81 -11.37 -6.95 14.38
CA ASP A 81 -11.42 -6.87 15.85
C ASP A 81 -10.82 -5.57 16.46
N LYS A 82 -10.59 -4.54 15.62
CA LYS A 82 -10.13 -3.22 16.07
C LYS A 82 -11.04 -2.13 15.53
N GLU A 83 -12.03 -1.75 16.33
CA GLU A 83 -12.98 -0.72 15.95
C GLU A 83 -12.28 0.60 15.63
N GLY A 84 -12.67 1.23 14.54
CA GLY A 84 -12.13 2.51 14.10
C GLY A 84 -10.72 2.46 13.49
N VAL A 85 -10.11 1.29 13.38
CA VAL A 85 -8.77 1.13 12.78
C VAL A 85 -8.88 0.64 11.35
N TRP A 86 -8.24 1.38 10.44
CA TRP A 86 -8.09 1.03 9.03
C TRP A 86 -6.63 0.79 8.69
N SER A 87 -6.36 -0.01 7.70
CA SER A 87 -5.01 -0.33 7.24
C SER A 87 -4.82 0.00 5.76
N ILE A 88 -3.65 0.55 5.44
CA ILE A 88 -3.18 0.73 4.07
C ILE A 88 -2.52 -0.56 3.59
N HIS A 89 -2.83 -0.96 2.36
CA HIS A 89 -2.19 -2.09 1.69
C HIS A 89 -1.67 -1.67 0.32
N ASN A 90 -0.49 -2.15 -0.02
CA ASN A 90 0.08 -2.11 -1.38
C ASN A 90 0.11 -0.71 -2.01
N LEU A 91 0.33 0.33 -1.21
CA LEU A 91 0.56 1.69 -1.73
C LEU A 91 1.79 1.69 -2.63
N CYS A 92 1.60 2.03 -3.90
CA CYS A 92 2.70 2.08 -4.84
C CYS A 92 2.45 3.06 -5.99
N VAL A 93 3.55 3.56 -6.55
CA VAL A 93 3.58 4.52 -7.64
C VAL A 93 4.50 3.98 -8.75
N HIS A 94 4.09 4.18 -10.00
CA HIS A 94 4.90 3.81 -11.15
C HIS A 94 6.35 4.31 -10.96
N PRO A 95 7.38 3.48 -11.18
CA PRO A 95 8.76 3.86 -10.91
C PRO A 95 9.19 5.20 -11.50
N ASP A 96 8.78 5.50 -12.74
CA ASP A 96 9.11 6.75 -13.44
C ASP A 96 8.37 7.99 -12.90
N LEU A 97 7.36 7.78 -12.06
CA LEU A 97 6.54 8.85 -11.49
C LEU A 97 6.79 9.06 -10.00
N ARG A 98 7.73 8.35 -9.41
CA ARG A 98 8.14 8.53 -8.02
C ARG A 98 8.76 9.91 -7.79
N CYS A 99 8.66 10.39 -6.56
CA CYS A 99 9.15 11.73 -6.15
C CYS A 99 8.49 12.90 -6.88
N LYS A 100 7.31 12.68 -7.46
CA LYS A 100 6.51 13.70 -8.17
C LYS A 100 5.17 14.01 -7.47
N GLY A 101 5.00 13.57 -6.23
CA GLY A 101 3.82 13.85 -5.42
C GLY A 101 2.68 12.83 -5.51
N TYR A 102 2.77 11.81 -6.37
CA TYR A 102 1.71 10.79 -6.53
C TYR A 102 1.47 9.99 -5.24
N GLY A 103 2.55 9.60 -4.55
CA GLY A 103 2.43 8.86 -3.28
C GLY A 103 1.73 9.68 -2.21
N LYS A 104 2.07 10.97 -2.10
CA LYS A 104 1.40 11.89 -1.16
C LYS A 104 -0.08 12.07 -1.50
N LEU A 105 -0.41 12.19 -2.79
CA LEU A 105 -1.79 12.32 -3.24
C LEU A 105 -2.62 11.09 -2.83
N LEU A 106 -2.10 9.88 -3.03
CA LEU A 106 -2.74 8.64 -2.60
C LEU A 106 -2.87 8.54 -1.08
N LEU A 107 -1.84 8.96 -0.34
CA LEU A 107 -1.85 8.91 1.12
C LEU A 107 -2.86 9.90 1.71
N ASP A 108 -2.92 11.12 1.19
CA ASP A 108 -3.89 12.13 1.63
C ASP A 108 -5.33 11.67 1.30
N PHE A 109 -5.52 11.03 0.15
CA PHE A 109 -6.79 10.41 -0.22
C PHE A 109 -7.19 9.31 0.78
N ALA A 110 -6.25 8.43 1.15
CA ALA A 110 -6.48 7.38 2.13
C ALA A 110 -6.91 7.94 3.50
N LYS A 111 -6.26 9.00 3.95
CA LYS A 111 -6.64 9.71 5.19
C LYS A 111 -8.07 10.26 5.12
N ALA A 112 -8.42 10.92 4.01
CA ALA A 112 -9.75 11.46 3.78
C ALA A 112 -10.82 10.36 3.72
N LYS A 113 -10.55 9.26 3.02
CA LYS A 113 -11.46 8.11 2.94
C LYS A 113 -11.64 7.43 4.29
N THR A 114 -10.58 7.26 5.04
CA THR A 114 -10.67 6.70 6.40
C THR A 114 -11.58 7.54 7.28
N LYS A 115 -11.44 8.87 7.21
CA LYS A 115 -12.33 9.81 7.93
C LYS A 115 -13.78 9.69 7.46
N GLU A 116 -14.01 9.66 6.15
CA GLU A 116 -15.35 9.52 5.54
C GLU A 116 -16.08 8.28 6.04
N PHE A 117 -15.36 7.16 6.22
CA PHE A 117 -15.92 5.91 6.73
C PHE A 117 -15.91 5.78 8.25
N GLY A 118 -15.66 6.87 8.97
CA GLY A 118 -15.71 6.89 10.43
C GLY A 118 -14.49 6.26 11.10
N GLY A 119 -13.41 6.02 10.36
CA GLY A 119 -12.16 5.54 10.93
C GLY A 119 -11.48 6.60 11.79
N GLN A 120 -10.79 6.15 12.83
CA GLN A 120 -10.09 7.01 13.78
C GLN A 120 -8.58 6.88 13.68
N ILE A 121 -8.11 5.72 13.23
CA ILE A 121 -6.68 5.40 13.09
C ILE A 121 -6.45 4.77 11.73
N LEU A 122 -5.40 5.24 11.06
CA LEU A 122 -4.88 4.64 9.84
C LEU A 122 -3.54 3.98 10.14
N PHE A 123 -3.47 2.68 9.93
CA PHE A 123 -2.30 1.84 10.20
C PHE A 123 -1.55 1.51 8.91
N VAL A 124 -0.24 1.41 9.00
CA VAL A 124 0.62 0.90 7.94
C VAL A 124 1.76 0.07 8.53
N ASP A 125 2.15 -0.97 7.81
CA ASP A 125 3.40 -1.69 8.07
C ASP A 125 4.35 -1.58 6.87
N PHE A 126 5.62 -1.75 7.13
CA PHE A 126 6.68 -1.62 6.13
C PHE A 126 7.92 -2.41 6.57
N ILE A 127 8.86 -2.57 5.65
CA ILE A 127 10.18 -3.08 5.98
C ILE A 127 10.89 -2.00 6.80
N ASP A 128 11.22 -2.30 8.06
CA ASP A 128 11.82 -1.32 8.98
C ASP A 128 13.19 -0.83 8.49
N GLU A 129 13.94 -1.70 7.82
CA GLU A 129 15.23 -1.38 7.21
C GLU A 129 15.11 -0.44 5.98
N HIS A 130 13.89 -0.27 5.46
CA HIS A 130 13.61 0.70 4.38
C HIS A 130 13.47 2.12 4.96
N THR A 131 14.59 2.71 5.32
CA THR A 131 14.68 3.98 6.04
C THR A 131 14.02 5.13 5.28
N GLU A 132 14.18 5.18 3.96
CA GLU A 132 13.56 6.22 3.12
C GLU A 132 12.03 6.18 3.20
N LEU A 133 11.44 4.99 3.10
CA LEU A 133 9.99 4.81 3.19
C LEU A 133 9.48 5.11 4.60
N LYS A 134 10.16 4.63 5.62
CA LYS A 134 9.86 4.92 7.03
C LYS A 134 9.83 6.42 7.30
N ASN A 135 10.87 7.14 6.88
CA ASN A 135 10.96 8.59 7.04
C ASN A 135 9.87 9.32 6.23
N TRP A 136 9.52 8.79 5.07
CA TRP A 136 8.44 9.36 4.27
C TRP A 136 7.09 9.29 5.01
N TYR A 137 6.77 8.16 5.66
CA TYR A 137 5.58 8.06 6.49
C TYR A 137 5.62 9.02 7.69
N ILE A 138 6.76 9.10 8.38
CA ILE A 138 6.94 10.04 9.51
C ILE A 138 6.72 11.48 9.04
N ASN A 139 7.30 11.87 7.92
CA ASN A 139 7.15 13.22 7.35
C ASN A 139 5.71 13.53 6.91
N ASN A 140 4.89 12.50 6.72
CA ASN A 140 3.46 12.63 6.40
C ASN A 140 2.55 12.44 7.62
N GLY A 141 3.10 12.57 8.83
CA GLY A 141 2.34 12.62 10.08
C GLY A 141 2.12 11.27 10.77
N PHE A 142 2.71 10.19 10.28
CA PHE A 142 2.64 8.89 10.95
C PHE A 142 3.62 8.82 12.12
N GLU A 143 3.21 8.14 13.19
CA GLU A 143 4.06 7.83 14.33
C GLU A 143 4.41 6.34 14.31
N VAL A 144 5.70 6.04 14.39
CA VAL A 144 6.17 4.65 14.51
C VAL A 144 5.78 4.13 15.90
N ILE A 145 5.04 3.03 15.94
CA ILE A 145 4.53 2.44 17.19
C ILE A 145 5.31 1.20 17.64
N GLY A 146 6.18 0.68 16.80
CA GLY A 146 7.01 -0.46 17.16
C GLY A 146 7.52 -1.22 15.95
N THR A 147 8.22 -2.30 16.26
CA THR A 147 8.76 -3.25 15.29
C THR A 147 8.43 -4.68 15.70
N GLN A 148 8.37 -5.58 14.73
CA GLN A 148 8.16 -7.00 14.97
C GLN A 148 9.06 -7.80 14.05
N LYS A 149 9.79 -8.74 14.64
CA LYS A 149 10.62 -9.68 13.89
C LYS A 149 9.92 -11.03 13.80
N TYR A 150 9.75 -11.55 12.59
CA TYR A 150 9.15 -12.85 12.33
C TYR A 150 10.21 -13.81 11.80
N GLU A 151 10.21 -15.07 12.26
CA GLU A 151 11.19 -16.07 11.83
C GLU A 151 11.16 -16.33 10.31
N HIS A 152 9.97 -16.26 9.69
CA HIS A 152 9.80 -16.52 8.26
C HIS A 152 10.12 -15.32 7.35
N LEU A 153 10.46 -14.16 7.93
CA LEU A 153 10.79 -12.95 7.17
C LEU A 153 12.27 -12.61 7.31
N PRO A 154 12.95 -12.27 6.19
CA PRO A 154 14.36 -11.88 6.21
C PRO A 154 14.58 -10.42 6.60
N PHE A 155 13.55 -9.73 7.08
CA PHE A 155 13.58 -8.33 7.51
C PHE A 155 12.71 -8.13 8.76
N THR A 156 12.88 -6.99 9.41
CA THR A 156 12.04 -6.55 10.53
C THR A 156 10.84 -5.77 9.98
N VAL A 157 9.66 -6.03 10.52
CA VAL A 157 8.44 -5.27 10.17
C VAL A 157 8.36 -4.05 11.08
N GLY A 158 8.31 -2.86 10.49
CA GLY A 158 7.99 -1.62 11.19
C GLY A 158 6.50 -1.32 11.10
N MET A 159 5.96 -0.73 12.14
CA MET A 159 4.53 -0.38 12.23
C MET A 159 4.37 1.09 12.59
N ALA A 160 3.46 1.76 11.91
CA ALA A 160 3.15 3.16 12.17
C ALA A 160 1.66 3.43 12.07
N THR A 161 1.21 4.45 12.77
CA THR A 161 -0.19 4.89 12.77
C THR A 161 -0.30 6.38 12.52
N TYR A 162 -1.42 6.76 11.93
CA TYR A 162 -1.85 8.14 11.77
C TYR A 162 -3.20 8.31 12.45
N LYS A 163 -3.30 9.26 13.36
CA LYS A 163 -4.56 9.59 14.02
C LYS A 163 -5.38 10.50 13.10
N ILE A 164 -6.57 10.05 12.74
CA ILE A 164 -7.50 10.83 11.91
C ILE A 164 -8.04 12.01 12.73
N GLU A 165 -7.94 13.20 12.17
CA GLU A 165 -8.40 14.46 12.76
C GLU A 165 -9.81 14.86 12.29
#